data_cd01cc21493bdbeb4761fb49820d26df
#
_entry.id   cd01cc21493bdbeb4761fb49820d26df
#
_cell.length_a   1.000
_cell.length_b   1.000
_cell.length_c   1.000
_cell.angle_alpha   90.00
_cell.angle_beta   90.00
_cell.angle_gamma   90.00
#
_symmetry.space_group_name_H-M   'P 1'
#
loop_
_entity.id
_entity.type
_entity.pdbx_description
1 polymer ?
#
loop_
_entity_poly.entity_id
_entity_poly.type
_entity_poly.pdbx_seq_one_letter_code
_entity_poly.pdbx_strand_id
1 'polypeptide(L)'
;MAGNGSAGTGTLPGRPEILRALPRTRHERHAVRQFAVLVLDKNPDAPFPDPRQCEHPDGLVAVGGDLSRTRLLNAYRHGIFPWYEPGGPLLWWSPDPRAVLIPGHMHVSRRLARTLRQKRFEITVNRDFAAVVDGCAAPRDDAAGTWITPEMRRAYLHLHESGDAVSLEVRRQGRLVGGLYGVAIGRMFFAESKFHYERDASKIALVELMRRLEARS
;
A
#
# COMPACT_ATOMS: atom_id res chain seq x y z
N MET A 1 -9.85 -21.83 38.88
CA MET A 1 -10.27 -22.04 37.50
C MET A 1 -9.78 -20.89 36.65
N ALA A 2 -8.77 -21.14 35.84
CA ALA A 2 -8.07 -20.14 35.04
C ALA A 2 -8.78 -19.98 33.68
N GLY A 3 -9.31 -18.80 33.42
CA GLY A 3 -9.84 -18.43 32.10
C GLY A 3 -8.73 -17.80 31.23
N ASN A 4 -8.21 -18.56 30.29
CA ASN A 4 -7.21 -18.12 29.32
C ASN A 4 -7.89 -17.27 28.25
N GLY A 5 -7.75 -15.95 28.34
CA GLY A 5 -8.13 -15.00 27.28
C GLY A 5 -7.05 -14.98 26.19
N SER A 6 -7.22 -15.77 25.15
CA SER A 6 -6.42 -15.73 23.93
C SER A 6 -6.57 -14.37 23.26
N ALA A 7 -5.54 -13.52 23.38
CA ALA A 7 -5.40 -12.32 22.56
C ALA A 7 -5.10 -12.76 21.13
N GLY A 8 -6.11 -12.68 20.26
CA GLY A 8 -5.95 -12.88 18.83
C GLY A 8 -4.91 -11.92 18.27
N THR A 9 -3.75 -12.43 17.95
CA THR A 9 -2.77 -11.76 17.10
C THR A 9 -3.38 -11.65 15.71
N GLY A 10 -3.95 -10.48 15.40
CA GLY A 10 -4.38 -10.15 14.05
C GLY A 10 -3.17 -10.18 13.12
N THR A 11 -2.86 -11.35 12.63
CA THR A 11 -1.98 -11.55 11.49
C THR A 11 -2.66 -10.86 10.33
N LEU A 12 -2.04 -9.80 9.80
CA LEU A 12 -2.40 -9.30 8.48
C LEU A 12 -2.42 -10.55 7.58
N PRO A 13 -3.47 -10.73 6.74
CA PRO A 13 -3.53 -11.88 5.85
C PRO A 13 -2.18 -11.94 5.12
N GLY A 14 -1.55 -13.09 5.20
CA GLY A 14 -0.42 -13.44 4.37
C GLY A 14 -0.78 -13.14 2.92
N ARG A 15 0.21 -13.07 2.02
CA ARG A 15 0.03 -12.86 0.57
C ARG A 15 -1.39 -13.29 0.19
N PRO A 16 -2.28 -12.39 -0.22
CA PRO A 16 -3.66 -12.78 -0.50
C PRO A 16 -3.61 -13.96 -1.48
N GLU A 17 -4.44 -14.95 -1.27
CA GLU A 17 -4.65 -16.09 -2.18
C GLU A 17 -4.88 -15.66 -3.63
N ILE A 18 -5.29 -14.43 -3.82
CA ILE A 18 -5.41 -13.65 -5.06
C ILE A 18 -4.20 -13.82 -6.01
N LEU A 19 -2.97 -13.82 -5.49
CA LEU A 19 -1.76 -14.01 -6.34
C LEU A 19 -1.54 -15.46 -6.78
N ARG A 20 -2.24 -16.43 -6.20
CA ARG A 20 -2.27 -17.81 -6.71
C ARG A 20 -3.24 -18.00 -7.86
N ALA A 21 -4.19 -17.07 -8.04
CA ALA A 21 -5.27 -17.14 -9.01
C ALA A 21 -4.97 -16.47 -10.36
N LEU A 22 -3.75 -15.99 -10.60
CA LEU A 22 -3.40 -15.48 -11.93
C LEU A 22 -3.25 -16.63 -12.92
N PRO A 23 -3.89 -16.54 -14.10
CA PRO A 23 -3.96 -17.64 -15.04
C PRO A 23 -2.59 -17.98 -15.63
N ARG A 24 -1.97 -19.05 -15.16
CA ARG A 24 -0.73 -19.63 -15.71
C ARG A 24 -1.00 -20.53 -16.92
N THR A 25 -2.22 -20.97 -17.08
CA THR A 25 -2.62 -21.92 -18.14
C THR A 25 -3.68 -21.33 -19.07
N ARG A 26 -3.89 -21.99 -20.24
CA ARG A 26 -4.93 -21.62 -21.20
C ARG A 26 -6.34 -21.69 -20.60
N HIS A 27 -6.56 -22.57 -19.61
CA HIS A 27 -7.83 -22.73 -18.88
C HIS A 27 -8.09 -21.54 -17.93
N GLU A 28 -7.07 -21.07 -17.25
CA GLU A 28 -7.16 -19.93 -16.34
C GLU A 28 -7.39 -18.60 -17.09
N ARG A 29 -6.89 -18.49 -18.34
CA ARG A 29 -7.22 -17.37 -19.24
C ARG A 29 -8.69 -17.34 -19.67
N HIS A 30 -9.38 -18.49 -19.61
CA HIS A 30 -10.82 -18.57 -19.84
C HIS A 30 -11.62 -18.01 -18.64
N ALA A 31 -11.13 -18.18 -17.42
CA ALA A 31 -11.75 -17.63 -16.21
C ALA A 31 -11.71 -16.09 -16.18
N VAL A 32 -10.64 -15.46 -16.69
CA VAL A 32 -10.58 -13.99 -16.87
C VAL A 32 -11.63 -13.49 -17.87
N ARG A 33 -12.05 -14.33 -18.83
CA ARG A 33 -13.16 -14.02 -19.75
C ARG A 33 -14.54 -14.14 -19.11
N GLN A 34 -14.66 -14.79 -17.97
CA GLN A 34 -15.93 -15.02 -17.30
C GLN A 34 -16.41 -13.78 -16.50
N PHE A 35 -15.47 -12.88 -16.14
CA PHE A 35 -15.75 -11.59 -15.55
C PHE A 35 -15.36 -10.51 -16.56
N ALA A 36 -16.21 -9.54 -16.79
CA ALA A 36 -15.97 -8.42 -17.72
C ALA A 36 -14.86 -7.48 -17.19
N VAL A 37 -13.60 -7.96 -17.21
CA VAL A 37 -12.43 -7.16 -16.80
C VAL A 37 -12.02 -6.28 -17.98
N LEU A 38 -11.96 -4.96 -17.78
CA LEU A 38 -11.54 -4.01 -18.78
C LEU A 38 -10.06 -4.18 -19.14
N VAL A 39 -9.75 -4.24 -20.42
CA VAL A 39 -8.37 -4.15 -20.91
C VAL A 39 -8.07 -2.70 -21.25
N LEU A 40 -7.17 -2.09 -20.49
CA LEU A 40 -6.71 -0.71 -20.71
C LEU A 40 -5.65 -0.68 -21.82
N ASP A 41 -5.80 0.27 -22.72
CA ASP A 41 -4.77 0.64 -23.69
C ASP A 41 -3.71 1.57 -23.07
N LYS A 42 -2.81 2.13 -23.90
CA LYS A 42 -1.78 3.06 -23.46
C LYS A 42 -2.25 4.51 -23.32
N ASN A 43 -3.51 4.83 -23.63
CA ASN A 43 -4.07 6.17 -23.40
C ASN A 43 -4.23 6.41 -21.88
N PRO A 44 -3.42 7.26 -21.23
CA PRO A 44 -3.46 7.44 -19.77
C PRO A 44 -4.75 8.08 -19.28
N ASP A 45 -5.50 8.74 -20.17
CA ASP A 45 -6.77 9.40 -19.85
C ASP A 45 -7.98 8.47 -20.00
N ALA A 46 -7.79 7.23 -20.51
CA ALA A 46 -8.86 6.26 -20.60
C ALA A 46 -9.49 6.01 -19.22
N PRO A 47 -10.82 6.12 -19.07
CA PRO A 47 -11.48 6.00 -17.78
C PRO A 47 -11.41 4.56 -17.25
N PHE A 48 -11.33 4.42 -15.94
CA PHE A 48 -11.60 3.15 -15.27
C PHE A 48 -13.11 2.89 -15.20
N PRO A 49 -13.54 1.62 -15.20
CA PRO A 49 -14.93 1.30 -14.92
C PRO A 49 -15.25 1.64 -13.45
N ASP A 50 -16.53 1.78 -13.13
CA ASP A 50 -16.97 1.97 -11.74
C ASP A 50 -16.64 0.71 -10.92
N PRO A 51 -15.78 0.78 -9.89
CA PRO A 51 -15.42 -0.39 -9.09
C PRO A 51 -16.61 -1.07 -8.41
N ARG A 52 -17.70 -0.33 -8.16
CA ARG A 52 -18.93 -0.86 -7.54
C ARG A 52 -19.68 -1.83 -8.48
N GLN A 53 -19.36 -1.81 -9.76
CA GLN A 53 -19.91 -2.71 -10.78
C GLN A 53 -18.96 -3.87 -11.10
N CYS A 54 -17.86 -4.01 -10.34
CA CYS A 54 -16.89 -5.06 -10.53
C CYS A 54 -17.47 -6.41 -10.07
N GLU A 55 -17.59 -7.36 -10.99
CA GLU A 55 -18.10 -8.71 -10.69
C GLU A 55 -17.00 -9.68 -10.23
N HIS A 56 -15.72 -9.29 -10.37
CA HIS A 56 -14.61 -10.15 -9.96
C HIS A 56 -14.59 -10.27 -8.43
N PRO A 57 -14.59 -11.50 -7.86
CA PRO A 57 -14.75 -11.72 -6.40
C PRO A 57 -13.66 -11.06 -5.57
N ASP A 58 -12.45 -10.91 -6.12
CA ASP A 58 -11.31 -10.28 -5.44
C ASP A 58 -11.15 -8.79 -5.80
N GLY A 59 -12.07 -8.23 -6.60
CA GLY A 59 -12.05 -6.82 -6.97
C GLY A 59 -11.04 -6.46 -8.08
N LEU A 60 -10.72 -7.36 -9.01
CA LEU A 60 -9.94 -7.03 -10.21
C LEU A 60 -10.80 -6.19 -11.17
N VAL A 61 -10.42 -4.94 -11.37
CA VAL A 61 -11.18 -3.94 -12.12
C VAL A 61 -10.72 -3.84 -13.57
N ALA A 62 -9.38 -3.86 -13.78
CA ALA A 62 -8.81 -3.71 -15.11
C ALA A 62 -7.43 -4.38 -15.23
N VAL A 63 -7.01 -4.60 -16.49
CA VAL A 63 -5.70 -5.19 -16.85
C VAL A 63 -5.03 -4.30 -17.89
N GLY A 64 -3.71 -4.15 -17.83
CA GLY A 64 -2.93 -3.39 -18.82
C GLY A 64 -2.84 -1.91 -18.52
N GLY A 65 -2.70 -1.08 -19.56
CA GLY A 65 -2.42 0.34 -19.40
C GLY A 65 -0.96 0.62 -19.07
N ASP A 66 -0.71 1.64 -18.27
CA ASP A 66 0.61 2.14 -17.88
C ASP A 66 0.63 2.65 -16.44
N LEU A 67 1.80 2.98 -15.91
CA LEU A 67 2.00 3.58 -14.57
C LEU A 67 2.26 5.08 -14.62
N SER A 68 1.74 5.78 -15.64
CA SER A 68 1.85 7.23 -15.72
C SER A 68 1.16 7.92 -14.53
N ARG A 69 1.62 9.13 -14.20
CA ARG A 69 1.02 9.96 -13.14
C ARG A 69 -0.49 10.13 -13.34
N THR A 70 -0.91 10.46 -14.56
CA THR A 70 -2.32 10.65 -14.91
C THR A 70 -3.14 9.41 -14.60
N ARG A 71 -2.69 8.25 -15.09
CA ARG A 71 -3.35 6.96 -14.85
C ARG A 71 -3.43 6.62 -13.37
N LEU A 72 -2.33 6.75 -12.64
CA LEU A 72 -2.27 6.45 -11.21
C LEU A 72 -3.22 7.34 -10.42
N LEU A 73 -3.20 8.66 -10.66
CA LEU A 73 -4.10 9.58 -9.96
C LEU A 73 -5.57 9.35 -10.31
N ASN A 74 -5.87 8.99 -11.58
CA ASN A 74 -7.21 8.61 -11.97
C ASN A 74 -7.67 7.34 -11.22
N ALA A 75 -6.83 6.30 -11.15
CA ALA A 75 -7.12 5.09 -10.40
C ALA A 75 -7.39 5.38 -8.91
N TYR A 76 -6.48 6.08 -8.23
CA TYR A 76 -6.63 6.39 -6.81
C TYR A 76 -7.87 7.22 -6.48
N ARG A 77 -8.28 8.15 -7.34
CA ARG A 77 -9.54 8.91 -7.17
C ARG A 77 -10.78 8.03 -7.16
N HIS A 78 -10.71 6.87 -7.78
CA HIS A 78 -11.78 5.87 -7.81
C HIS A 78 -11.58 4.71 -6.81
N GLY A 79 -10.58 4.81 -5.92
CA GLY A 79 -10.26 3.74 -4.96
C GLY A 79 -9.57 2.53 -5.58
N ILE A 80 -9.07 2.66 -6.80
CA ILE A 80 -8.37 1.62 -7.56
C ILE A 80 -6.86 1.80 -7.37
N PHE A 81 -6.12 0.70 -7.25
CA PHE A 81 -4.66 0.71 -7.11
C PHE A 81 -4.01 -0.39 -7.98
N PRO A 82 -2.76 -0.19 -8.43
CA PRO A 82 -2.03 -1.20 -9.17
C PRO A 82 -1.39 -2.22 -8.22
N TRP A 83 -1.52 -3.49 -8.55
CA TRP A 83 -0.78 -4.56 -7.87
C TRP A 83 -0.63 -5.77 -8.79
N TYR A 84 0.61 -6.16 -9.07
CA TYR A 84 0.94 -7.23 -9.99
C TYR A 84 2.29 -7.86 -9.63
N GLU A 85 2.54 -9.07 -10.14
CA GLU A 85 3.82 -9.75 -9.97
C GLU A 85 4.86 -9.29 -11.01
N PRO A 86 6.16 -9.28 -10.67
CA PRO A 86 7.22 -9.02 -11.63
C PRO A 86 7.10 -9.89 -12.88
N GLY A 87 7.13 -9.27 -14.06
CA GLY A 87 6.97 -9.95 -15.36
C GLY A 87 5.53 -10.32 -15.72
N GLY A 88 4.56 -10.10 -14.84
CA GLY A 88 3.14 -10.26 -15.12
C GLY A 88 2.52 -9.01 -15.76
N PRO A 89 1.25 -9.12 -16.22
CA PRO A 89 0.50 -7.97 -16.69
C PRO A 89 0.21 -7.00 -15.56
N LEU A 90 0.13 -5.71 -15.87
CA LEU A 90 -0.30 -4.70 -14.93
C LEU A 90 -1.78 -4.92 -14.57
N LEU A 91 -2.08 -5.06 -13.28
CA LEU A 91 -3.41 -5.35 -12.75
C LEU A 91 -3.85 -4.22 -11.83
N TRP A 92 -5.16 -3.86 -11.91
CA TRP A 92 -5.79 -2.79 -11.17
C TRP A 92 -6.91 -3.33 -10.30
N TRP A 93 -6.87 -3.01 -9.01
CA TRP A 93 -7.69 -3.64 -7.99
C TRP A 93 -8.49 -2.62 -7.19
N SER A 94 -9.71 -3.00 -6.83
CA SER A 94 -10.54 -2.31 -5.85
C SER A 94 -11.34 -3.34 -5.03
N PRO A 95 -10.72 -4.01 -4.06
CA PRO A 95 -11.39 -5.01 -3.24
C PRO A 95 -12.45 -4.38 -2.33
N ASP A 96 -13.54 -5.11 -2.10
CA ASP A 96 -14.61 -4.80 -1.15
C ASP A 96 -14.84 -6.03 -0.26
N PRO A 97 -14.76 -5.90 1.09
CA PRO A 97 -14.58 -4.68 1.87
C PRO A 97 -13.14 -4.15 1.88
N ARG A 98 -12.98 -2.83 2.06
CA ARG A 98 -11.71 -2.15 2.16
C ARG A 98 -11.40 -1.72 3.58
N ALA A 99 -10.24 -2.12 4.13
CA ALA A 99 -9.79 -1.65 5.43
C ALA A 99 -9.39 -0.16 5.37
N VAL A 100 -9.91 0.64 6.30
CA VAL A 100 -9.60 2.06 6.44
C VAL A 100 -9.19 2.39 7.86
N LEU A 101 -8.32 3.40 8.00
CA LEU A 101 -7.99 4.01 9.30
C LEU A 101 -8.57 5.43 9.32
N ILE A 102 -9.34 5.72 10.36
CA ILE A 102 -9.94 7.04 10.56
C ILE A 102 -9.06 7.81 11.55
N PRO A 103 -8.58 9.05 11.21
CA PRO A 103 -7.87 9.89 12.14
C PRO A 103 -8.64 10.07 13.46
N GLY A 104 -7.94 10.09 14.59
CA GLY A 104 -8.55 10.13 15.93
C GLY A 104 -9.06 8.78 16.46
N HIS A 105 -9.26 7.77 15.61
CA HIS A 105 -9.80 6.45 16.02
C HIS A 105 -8.76 5.34 16.08
N MET A 106 -7.48 5.66 15.86
CA MET A 106 -6.42 4.65 15.86
C MET A 106 -6.11 4.17 17.28
N HIS A 107 -6.24 2.87 17.52
CA HIS A 107 -5.81 2.26 18.78
C HIS A 107 -4.28 2.21 18.89
N VAL A 108 -3.72 2.83 19.92
CA VAL A 108 -2.30 2.77 20.25
C VAL A 108 -2.10 1.94 21.51
N SER A 109 -1.49 0.78 21.40
CA SER A 109 -1.25 -0.10 22.54
C SER A 109 -0.40 0.58 23.63
N ARG A 110 -0.58 0.19 24.90
CA ARG A 110 0.20 0.73 26.04
C ARG A 110 1.72 0.64 25.82
N ARG A 111 2.19 -0.45 25.21
CA ARG A 111 3.61 -0.66 24.86
C ARG A 111 4.08 0.35 23.82
N LEU A 112 3.35 0.52 22.72
CA LEU A 112 3.70 1.49 21.67
C LEU A 112 3.66 2.92 22.21
N ALA A 113 2.67 3.26 23.02
CA ALA A 113 2.59 4.57 23.68
C ALA A 113 3.80 4.83 24.59
N ARG A 114 4.32 3.81 25.30
CA ARG A 114 5.56 3.91 26.08
C ARG A 114 6.75 4.19 25.18
N THR A 115 6.89 3.48 24.04
CA THR A 115 7.97 3.70 23.07
C THR A 115 7.94 5.12 22.51
N LEU A 116 6.76 5.63 22.16
CA LEU A 116 6.58 7.00 21.67
C LEU A 116 7.02 8.05 22.71
N ARG A 117 6.65 7.86 24.00
CA ARG A 117 7.06 8.78 25.10
C ARG A 117 8.57 8.83 25.31
N GLN A 118 9.30 7.78 24.98
CA GLN A 118 10.76 7.74 25.12
C GLN A 118 11.50 8.65 24.14
N LYS A 119 10.84 9.17 23.12
CA LYS A 119 11.39 10.10 22.11
C LYS A 119 12.73 9.67 21.50
N ARG A 120 12.93 8.35 21.35
CA ARG A 120 14.20 7.77 20.83
C ARG A 120 14.32 7.85 19.31
N PHE A 121 13.23 8.14 18.64
CA PHE A 121 13.13 8.18 17.19
C PHE A 121 12.85 9.60 16.73
N GLU A 122 13.56 10.02 15.71
CA GLU A 122 13.29 11.23 14.93
C GLU A 122 12.35 10.86 13.79
N ILE A 123 11.34 11.69 13.51
CA ILE A 123 10.42 11.48 12.42
C ILE A 123 10.53 12.65 11.45
N THR A 124 10.79 12.34 10.19
CA THR A 124 10.85 13.31 9.10
C THR A 124 9.78 13.01 8.05
N VAL A 125 9.51 13.95 7.17
CA VAL A 125 8.56 13.82 6.08
C VAL A 125 9.25 14.24 4.80
N ASN A 126 9.16 13.41 3.76
CA ASN A 126 9.70 13.70 2.43
C ASN A 126 11.20 14.04 2.39
N ARG A 127 11.96 13.60 3.39
CA ARG A 127 13.40 13.84 3.44
C ARG A 127 14.19 12.87 2.57
N ASP A 128 13.68 11.63 2.46
CA ASP A 128 14.38 10.55 1.74
C ASP A 128 13.36 9.53 1.22
N PHE A 129 12.47 10.00 0.34
CA PHE A 129 11.40 9.18 -0.21
C PHE A 129 11.93 7.92 -0.90
N ALA A 130 13.02 8.07 -1.68
CA ALA A 130 13.62 6.94 -2.38
C ALA A 130 14.08 5.84 -1.42
N ALA A 131 14.77 6.19 -0.32
CA ALA A 131 15.21 5.22 0.68
C ALA A 131 14.04 4.54 1.39
N VAL A 132 12.90 5.23 1.57
CA VAL A 132 11.69 4.61 2.13
C VAL A 132 11.10 3.58 1.16
N VAL A 133 10.99 3.91 -0.13
CA VAL A 133 10.52 2.95 -1.15
C VAL A 133 11.47 1.76 -1.23
N ASP A 134 12.78 1.97 -1.23
CA ASP A 134 13.80 0.92 -1.25
C ASP A 134 13.72 0.03 -0.01
N GLY A 135 13.53 0.61 1.17
CA GLY A 135 13.29 -0.14 2.40
C GLY A 135 12.02 -0.99 2.36
N CYS A 136 10.96 -0.48 1.71
CA CYS A 136 9.72 -1.23 1.49
C CYS A 136 9.89 -2.36 0.47
N ALA A 137 10.76 -2.18 -0.53
CA ALA A 137 11.05 -3.15 -1.58
C ALA A 137 12.08 -4.22 -1.16
N ALA A 138 12.81 -3.99 -0.05
CA ALA A 138 13.82 -4.91 0.42
C ALA A 138 13.24 -6.31 0.70
N PRO A 139 13.99 -7.39 0.41
CA PRO A 139 13.59 -8.74 0.77
C PRO A 139 13.28 -8.86 2.27
N ARG A 140 12.28 -9.67 2.60
CA ARG A 140 11.93 -10.02 3.98
C ARG A 140 12.23 -11.51 4.18
N ASP A 141 12.68 -11.88 5.37
CA ASP A 141 13.12 -13.25 5.69
C ASP A 141 12.07 -14.33 5.37
N ASP A 142 10.79 -13.96 5.39
CA ASP A 142 9.63 -14.83 5.20
C ASP A 142 8.89 -14.66 3.86
N ALA A 143 9.38 -13.79 2.94
CA ALA A 143 8.69 -13.47 1.71
C ALA A 143 9.55 -13.72 0.45
N ALA A 144 9.00 -14.46 -0.51
CA ALA A 144 9.61 -14.74 -1.80
C ALA A 144 9.59 -13.53 -2.76
N GLY A 145 10.13 -12.38 -2.33
CA GLY A 145 10.24 -11.18 -3.18
C GLY A 145 9.30 -10.04 -2.78
N THR A 146 9.30 -8.99 -3.58
CA THR A 146 8.48 -7.79 -3.39
C THR A 146 7.59 -7.55 -4.61
N TRP A 147 6.42 -6.95 -4.38
CA TRP A 147 5.54 -6.47 -5.44
C TRP A 147 5.99 -5.09 -5.99
N ILE A 148 6.89 -4.40 -5.28
CA ILE A 148 7.43 -3.12 -5.72
C ILE A 148 8.50 -3.40 -6.80
N THR A 149 8.04 -3.50 -8.05
CA THR A 149 8.93 -3.68 -9.20
C THR A 149 9.73 -2.42 -9.48
N PRO A 150 10.82 -2.48 -10.29
CA PRO A 150 11.55 -1.28 -10.71
C PRO A 150 10.64 -0.25 -11.40
N GLU A 151 9.62 -0.68 -12.13
CA GLU A 151 8.63 0.18 -12.78
C GLU A 151 7.76 0.88 -11.72
N MET A 152 7.24 0.15 -10.74
CA MET A 152 6.49 0.72 -9.62
C MET A 152 7.31 1.73 -8.84
N ARG A 153 8.57 1.39 -8.54
CA ARG A 153 9.49 2.32 -7.88
C ARG A 153 9.63 3.63 -8.64
N ARG A 154 9.89 3.58 -9.95
CA ARG A 154 10.00 4.80 -10.78
C ARG A 154 8.71 5.60 -10.79
N ALA A 155 7.57 4.93 -10.89
CA ALA A 155 6.25 5.59 -10.89
C ALA A 155 5.98 6.34 -9.57
N TYR A 156 6.26 5.74 -8.43
CA TYR A 156 6.08 6.41 -7.13
C TYR A 156 7.10 7.53 -6.87
N LEU A 157 8.34 7.39 -7.35
CA LEU A 157 9.30 8.49 -7.32
C LEU A 157 8.79 9.69 -8.12
N HIS A 158 8.26 9.46 -9.33
CA HIS A 158 7.68 10.51 -10.14
C HIS A 158 6.43 11.15 -9.51
N LEU A 159 5.57 10.37 -8.85
CA LEU A 159 4.46 10.91 -8.05
C LEU A 159 4.98 11.80 -6.91
N HIS A 160 6.06 11.39 -6.25
CA HIS A 160 6.67 12.18 -5.19
C HIS A 160 7.25 13.51 -5.70
N GLU A 161 8.00 13.49 -6.79
CA GLU A 161 8.53 14.69 -7.46
C GLU A 161 7.42 15.66 -7.87
N SER A 162 6.24 15.12 -8.23
CA SER A 162 5.05 15.89 -8.58
C SER A 162 4.21 16.33 -7.37
N GLY A 163 4.60 15.97 -6.14
CA GLY A 163 3.90 16.33 -4.90
C GLY A 163 2.70 15.45 -4.55
N ASP A 164 2.44 14.37 -5.28
CA ASP A 164 1.28 13.49 -5.07
C ASP A 164 1.58 12.33 -4.11
N ALA A 165 2.85 11.97 -3.92
CA ALA A 165 3.25 10.92 -2.99
C ALA A 165 4.12 11.47 -1.84
N VAL A 166 3.94 10.91 -0.66
CA VAL A 166 4.53 11.39 0.59
C VAL A 166 5.13 10.21 1.35
N SER A 167 6.29 10.42 1.97
CA SER A 167 6.90 9.48 2.91
C SER A 167 6.96 10.04 4.33
N LEU A 168 6.94 9.11 5.29
CA LEU A 168 7.34 9.37 6.67
C LEU A 168 8.53 8.46 6.99
N GLU A 169 9.63 9.06 7.37
CA GLU A 169 10.85 8.38 7.78
C GLU A 169 10.93 8.31 9.30
N VAL A 170 11.32 7.17 9.82
CA VAL A 170 11.67 6.99 11.23
C VAL A 170 13.15 6.74 11.33
N ARG A 171 13.85 7.65 12.02
CA ARG A 171 15.31 7.61 12.17
C ARG A 171 15.69 7.42 13.64
N ARG A 172 16.82 6.76 13.83
CA ARG A 172 17.47 6.67 15.14
C ARG A 172 18.94 6.89 14.96
N GLN A 173 19.50 7.86 15.70
CA GLN A 173 20.90 8.26 15.57
C GLN A 173 21.30 8.56 14.12
N GLY A 174 20.44 9.30 13.39
CA GLY A 174 20.63 9.66 11.99
C GLY A 174 20.33 8.54 10.98
N ARG A 175 20.24 7.27 11.38
CA ARG A 175 19.99 6.13 10.50
C ARG A 175 18.50 5.94 10.25
N LEU A 176 18.11 5.64 9.02
CA LEU A 176 16.75 5.26 8.65
C LEU A 176 16.47 3.84 9.18
N VAL A 177 15.51 3.69 10.09
CA VAL A 177 15.20 2.43 10.76
C VAL A 177 13.77 1.95 10.50
N GLY A 178 12.98 2.72 9.78
CA GLY A 178 11.65 2.36 9.33
C GLY A 178 10.97 3.53 8.65
N GLY A 179 9.81 3.28 8.08
CA GLY A 179 9.03 4.31 7.41
C GLY A 179 7.81 3.74 6.71
N LEU A 180 7.09 4.62 6.08
CA LEU A 180 5.99 4.31 5.16
C LEU A 180 5.93 5.35 4.05
N TYR A 181 5.33 4.97 2.93
CA TYR A 181 4.97 5.91 1.87
C TYR A 181 3.56 5.64 1.35
N GLY A 182 3.02 6.61 0.66
CA GLY A 182 1.72 6.51 0.04
C GLY A 182 1.37 7.73 -0.81
N VAL A 183 0.20 7.65 -1.44
CA VAL A 183 -0.34 8.68 -2.32
C VAL A 183 -1.34 9.54 -1.54
N ALA A 184 -1.22 10.86 -1.64
CA ALA A 184 -2.08 11.83 -0.96
C ALA A 184 -2.99 12.53 -1.99
N ILE A 185 -4.29 12.31 -1.90
CA ILE A 185 -5.28 12.93 -2.80
C ILE A 185 -6.41 13.53 -1.98
N GLY A 186 -6.56 14.84 -2.05
CA GLY A 186 -7.57 15.56 -1.27
C GLY A 186 -7.41 15.30 0.22
N ARG A 187 -8.40 14.68 0.85
CA ARG A 187 -8.41 14.33 2.28
C ARG A 187 -8.06 12.85 2.54
N MET A 188 -7.64 12.11 1.52
CA MET A 188 -7.29 10.69 1.64
C MET A 188 -5.80 10.48 1.49
N PHE A 189 -5.28 9.52 2.27
CA PHE A 189 -3.93 9.00 2.13
C PHE A 189 -4.02 7.49 1.85
N PHE A 190 -3.54 7.08 0.70
CA PHE A 190 -3.46 5.68 0.30
C PHE A 190 -2.09 5.15 0.73
N ALA A 191 -2.07 4.39 1.83
CA ALA A 191 -0.83 3.81 2.35
C ALA A 191 -0.41 2.62 1.48
N GLU A 192 0.68 2.77 0.74
CA GLU A 192 1.18 1.76 -0.18
C GLU A 192 1.98 0.68 0.54
N SER A 193 2.99 1.08 1.26
CA SER A 193 3.84 0.13 1.97
C SER A 193 4.53 0.77 3.17
N LYS A 194 5.00 -0.10 4.07
CA LYS A 194 5.79 0.28 5.24
C LYS A 194 6.83 -0.78 5.53
N PHE A 195 7.94 -0.37 6.12
CA PHE A 195 9.03 -1.27 6.55
C PHE A 195 9.55 -0.89 7.94
N HIS A 196 10.32 -1.79 8.54
CA HIS A 196 11.06 -1.52 9.77
C HIS A 196 12.30 -2.41 9.84
N TYR A 197 13.40 -1.82 10.23
CA TYR A 197 14.64 -2.52 10.65
C TYR A 197 14.73 -2.56 12.17
N GLU A 198 14.10 -1.61 12.87
CA GLU A 198 13.97 -1.64 14.32
C GLU A 198 12.51 -1.84 14.74
N ARG A 199 12.33 -2.53 15.85
CA ARG A 199 11.02 -2.83 16.43
C ARG A 199 10.17 -1.57 16.58
N ASP A 200 8.90 -1.66 16.21
CA ASP A 200 7.87 -0.64 16.27
C ASP A 200 8.07 0.57 15.33
N ALA A 201 9.20 0.69 14.58
CA ALA A 201 9.45 1.86 13.74
C ALA A 201 8.35 2.11 12.69
N SER A 202 7.87 1.09 11.97
CA SER A 202 6.77 1.26 11.01
C SER A 202 5.44 1.63 11.67
N LYS A 203 5.21 1.19 12.93
CA LYS A 203 4.01 1.59 13.70
C LYS A 203 4.11 3.03 14.18
N ILE A 204 5.30 3.49 14.53
CA ILE A 204 5.58 4.88 14.89
C ILE A 204 5.29 5.80 13.70
N ALA A 205 5.76 5.43 12.48
CA ALA A 205 5.44 6.16 11.26
C ALA A 205 3.93 6.27 11.04
N LEU A 206 3.19 5.17 11.24
CA LEU A 206 1.73 5.16 11.08
C LEU A 206 1.02 6.03 12.11
N VAL A 207 1.41 5.98 13.39
CA VAL A 207 0.84 6.85 14.43
C VAL A 207 1.07 8.32 14.10
N GLU A 208 2.27 8.67 13.64
CA GLU A 208 2.57 10.05 13.25
C GLU A 208 1.79 10.50 12.02
N LEU A 209 1.63 9.62 11.01
CA LEU A 209 0.74 9.89 9.87
C LEU A 209 -0.67 10.24 10.35
N MET A 210 -1.25 9.39 11.22
CA MET A 210 -2.61 9.59 11.71
C MET A 210 -2.76 10.91 12.49
N ARG A 211 -1.78 11.28 13.32
CA ARG A 211 -1.76 12.56 14.03
C ARG A 211 -1.72 13.76 13.08
N ARG A 212 -0.92 13.66 12.01
CA ARG A 212 -0.83 14.75 11.01
C ARG A 212 -2.10 14.88 10.19
N LEU A 213 -2.77 13.78 9.87
CA LEU A 213 -4.06 13.80 9.19
C LEU A 213 -5.15 14.37 10.08
N GLU A 214 -5.18 14.02 11.36
CA GLU A 214 -6.11 14.55 12.35
C GLU A 214 -5.93 16.07 12.53
N ALA A 215 -4.70 16.56 12.59
CA ALA A 215 -4.41 17.99 12.72
C ALA A 215 -4.80 18.84 11.48
N ARG A 216 -5.12 18.20 10.35
CA ARG A 216 -5.56 18.85 9.09
C ARG A 216 -7.06 18.67 8.80
N SER A 217 -7.76 17.93 9.65
CA SER A 217 -9.19 17.71 9.59
C SER A 217 -9.95 18.87 10.20
#